data_6d7670b74f8590a2681a01ca475702b7
#
_entry.id   6d7670b74f8590a2681a01ca475702b7
#
_cell.length_a   1.000
_cell.length_b   1.000
_cell.length_c   1.000
_cell.angle_alpha   90.00
_cell.angle_beta   90.00
_cell.angle_gamma   90.00
#
_symmetry.space_group_name_H-M   'P 1'
#
loop_
_entity.id
_entity.type
_entity.pdbx_description
1 polymer ?
#
loop_
_entity_poly.entity_id
_entity_poly.type
_entity_poly.pdbx_seq_one_letter_code
_entity_poly.pdbx_strand_id
1 'polypeptide(L)'
;WTSFWQSELEFHISDKEDTPLDWEKTEFQNQVQIFDFENFAAALYFSYNFVTENSEGDEIEYKYLNELYNDELGLITNFIFEKQVGSRAGGSTTFDLSNYFYIKELFFELIDFGLIGFSDFGEISKFRVFGEQEHQYGFQLESGFELYDIDYEWAIGYLHGLTDASANHTII
;
A
#
# COMPACT_ATOMS: atom_id res chain seq x y z
N TRP A 1 -19.41 -12.42 -2.79
CA TRP A 1 -18.13 -12.09 -3.42
C TRP A 1 -18.14 -12.66 -4.83
N THR A 2 -17.63 -11.89 -5.79
CA THR A 2 -17.38 -12.37 -7.15
C THR A 2 -15.87 -12.53 -7.33
N SER A 3 -15.42 -13.34 -8.26
CA SER A 3 -13.99 -13.55 -8.51
C SER A 3 -13.23 -12.28 -8.95
N PHE A 4 -13.96 -11.22 -9.30
CA PHE A 4 -13.40 -9.97 -9.83
C PHE A 4 -13.67 -8.74 -8.94
N TRP A 5 -14.40 -8.88 -7.83
CA TRP A 5 -14.75 -7.76 -6.94
C TRP A 5 -14.63 -8.18 -5.48
N GLN A 6 -13.89 -7.37 -4.71
CA GLN A 6 -13.69 -7.49 -3.27
C GLN A 6 -14.10 -6.18 -2.59
N SER A 7 -14.74 -6.29 -1.43
CA SER A 7 -15.03 -5.14 -0.56
C SER A 7 -14.64 -5.49 0.87
N GLU A 8 -14.04 -4.54 1.56
CA GLU A 8 -13.58 -4.68 2.93
C GLU A 8 -14.02 -3.49 3.77
N LEU A 9 -14.15 -3.72 5.06
CA LEU A 9 -14.39 -2.71 6.07
C LEU A 9 -13.33 -2.89 7.16
N GLU A 10 -12.49 -1.87 7.34
CA GLU A 10 -11.42 -1.87 8.31
C GLU A 10 -11.66 -0.84 9.41
N PHE A 11 -11.23 -1.19 10.63
CA PHE A 11 -11.29 -0.32 11.79
C PHE A 11 -9.87 -0.10 12.31
N HIS A 12 -9.40 1.14 12.26
CA HIS A 12 -8.08 1.52 12.75
C HIS A 12 -8.20 2.05 14.17
N ILE A 13 -7.57 1.34 15.09
CA ILE A 13 -7.57 1.68 16.51
C ILE A 13 -6.11 1.81 16.94
N SER A 14 -5.76 2.89 17.60
CA SER A 14 -4.43 3.08 18.18
C SER A 14 -4.45 3.08 19.69
N ASP A 15 -3.38 2.57 20.28
CA ASP A 15 -3.07 2.65 21.69
C ASP A 15 -1.74 3.41 21.83
N LYS A 16 -1.83 4.70 22.06
CA LYS A 16 -0.65 5.57 22.24
C LYS A 16 -0.34 5.68 23.73
N GLU A 17 0.93 5.66 24.08
CA GLU A 17 1.40 5.81 25.46
C GLU A 17 0.75 7.04 26.13
N ASP A 18 0.14 6.87 27.28
CA ASP A 18 -0.59 7.87 28.05
C ASP A 18 -1.96 8.36 27.48
N THR A 19 -2.53 7.71 26.47
CA THR A 19 -3.87 7.98 25.97
C THR A 19 -4.78 6.75 26.08
N PRO A 20 -6.10 6.91 26.27
CA PRO A 20 -7.03 5.77 26.13
C PRO A 20 -7.02 5.25 24.70
N LEU A 21 -7.35 3.98 24.53
CA LEU A 21 -7.58 3.37 23.22
C LEU A 21 -8.47 4.30 22.36
N ASP A 22 -7.95 4.72 21.23
CA ASP A 22 -8.61 5.68 20.35
C ASP A 22 -8.94 5.05 19.00
N TRP A 23 -10.11 5.37 18.49
CA TRP A 23 -10.55 4.97 17.17
C TRP A 23 -10.17 6.06 16.17
N GLU A 24 -9.14 5.80 15.38
CA GLU A 24 -8.58 6.78 14.45
C GLU A 24 -9.43 6.94 13.18
N LYS A 25 -9.76 5.84 12.53
CA LYS A 25 -10.56 5.87 11.29
C LYS A 25 -11.29 4.56 11.02
N THR A 26 -12.33 4.65 10.19
CA THR A 26 -12.97 3.50 9.54
C THR A 26 -12.75 3.62 8.04
N GLU A 27 -12.22 2.58 7.44
CA GLU A 27 -12.00 2.51 6.01
C GLU A 27 -12.99 1.56 5.35
N PHE A 28 -13.68 2.04 4.33
CA PHE A 28 -14.49 1.21 3.43
C PHE A 28 -13.78 1.16 2.07
N GLN A 29 -13.35 -0.03 1.67
CA GLN A 29 -12.56 -0.22 0.47
C GLN A 29 -13.23 -1.20 -0.50
N ASN A 30 -12.97 -0.98 -1.78
CA ASN A 30 -13.43 -1.81 -2.88
C ASN A 30 -12.32 -1.97 -3.91
N GLN A 31 -12.13 -3.19 -4.37
CA GLN A 31 -11.23 -3.51 -5.46
C GLN A 31 -11.97 -4.25 -6.56
N VAL A 32 -11.80 -3.82 -7.79
CA VAL A 32 -12.38 -4.43 -8.97
C VAL A 32 -11.28 -4.80 -9.95
N GLN A 33 -11.12 -6.08 -10.22
CA GLN A 33 -10.22 -6.57 -11.26
C GLN A 33 -10.78 -6.23 -12.63
N ILE A 34 -10.01 -5.52 -13.45
CA ILE A 34 -10.43 -5.06 -14.79
C ILE A 34 -9.78 -5.83 -15.92
N PHE A 35 -8.59 -6.39 -15.67
CA PHE A 35 -7.87 -7.24 -16.60
C PHE A 35 -7.26 -8.43 -15.86
N ASP A 36 -7.28 -9.58 -16.52
CA ASP A 36 -6.68 -10.82 -16.04
C ASP A 36 -6.26 -11.65 -17.26
N PHE A 37 -4.99 -11.53 -17.64
CA PHE A 37 -4.37 -12.23 -18.75
C PHE A 37 -3.28 -13.15 -18.21
N GLU A 38 -2.75 -14.03 -19.07
CA GLU A 38 -1.75 -15.03 -18.70
C GLU A 38 -0.53 -14.47 -17.92
N ASN A 39 -0.10 -13.25 -18.24
CA ASN A 39 1.11 -12.64 -17.67
C ASN A 39 0.88 -11.19 -17.17
N PHE A 40 -0.38 -10.77 -17.05
CA PHE A 40 -0.73 -9.42 -16.65
C PHE A 40 -2.09 -9.38 -15.96
N ALA A 41 -2.14 -8.78 -14.78
CA ALA A 41 -3.38 -8.46 -14.09
C ALA A 41 -3.45 -6.96 -13.78
N ALA A 42 -4.66 -6.40 -13.77
CA ALA A 42 -4.88 -5.05 -13.31
C ALA A 42 -6.21 -4.89 -12.60
N ALA A 43 -6.22 -4.02 -11.58
CA ALA A 43 -7.41 -3.70 -10.82
C ALA A 43 -7.51 -2.18 -10.55
N LEU A 44 -8.74 -1.74 -10.32
CA LEU A 44 -9.03 -0.43 -9.75
C LEU A 44 -9.42 -0.62 -8.30
N TYR A 45 -8.84 0.21 -7.45
CA TYR A 45 -9.15 0.29 -6.03
C TYR A 45 -9.72 1.66 -5.69
N PHE A 46 -10.67 1.68 -4.79
CA PHE A 46 -11.26 2.87 -4.21
C PHE A 46 -11.49 2.65 -2.73
N SER A 47 -11.05 3.59 -1.90
CA SER A 47 -11.45 3.61 -0.50
C SER A 47 -11.98 4.98 -0.06
N TYR A 48 -12.77 4.93 1.01
CA TYR A 48 -13.23 6.10 1.75
C TYR A 48 -12.90 5.89 3.23
N ASN A 49 -12.10 6.79 3.77
CA ASN A 49 -11.67 6.82 5.16
C ASN A 49 -12.50 7.84 5.95
N PHE A 50 -13.32 7.36 6.86
CA PHE A 50 -14.01 8.17 7.85
C PHE A 50 -13.06 8.45 9.01
N VAL A 51 -12.47 9.64 9.05
CA VAL A 51 -11.51 10.05 10.08
C VAL A 51 -12.25 10.59 11.29
N THR A 52 -11.98 10.01 12.47
CA THR A 52 -12.64 10.43 13.73
C THR A 52 -11.96 11.63 14.36
N GLU A 53 -10.70 11.89 14.04
CA GLU A 53 -9.95 13.03 14.57
C GLU A 53 -10.52 14.35 14.05
N ASN A 54 -10.82 15.28 14.99
CA ASN A 54 -11.48 16.55 14.66
C ASN A 54 -10.61 17.53 13.88
N SER A 55 -9.31 17.29 13.75
CA SER A 55 -8.35 18.15 13.04
C SER A 55 -8.23 17.84 11.55
N GLU A 56 -8.64 16.65 11.12
CA GLU A 56 -8.44 16.16 9.75
C GLU A 56 -9.78 15.98 9.00
N GLY A 57 -9.72 16.07 7.68
CA GLY A 57 -10.84 15.72 6.80
C GLY A 57 -10.93 14.23 6.60
N ASP A 58 -12.09 13.75 6.14
CA ASP A 58 -12.19 12.41 5.58
C ASP A 58 -11.28 12.29 4.36
N GLU A 59 -10.94 11.05 3.96
CA GLU A 59 -10.01 10.82 2.87
C GLU A 59 -10.61 9.89 1.82
N ILE A 60 -10.35 10.19 0.57
CA ILE A 60 -10.66 9.33 -0.56
C ILE A 60 -9.34 8.88 -1.19
N GLU A 61 -9.21 7.58 -1.41
CA GLU A 61 -8.06 7.02 -2.11
C GLU A 61 -8.51 6.29 -3.37
N TYR A 62 -7.76 6.47 -4.45
CA TYR A 62 -7.87 5.71 -5.69
C TYR A 62 -6.54 5.09 -6.03
N LYS A 63 -6.54 3.79 -6.36
CA LYS A 63 -5.35 3.12 -6.88
C LYS A 63 -5.63 2.48 -8.23
N TYR A 64 -4.64 2.59 -9.10
CA TYR A 64 -4.51 1.69 -10.24
C TYR A 64 -3.43 0.68 -9.89
N LEU A 65 -3.85 -0.54 -9.71
CA LEU A 65 -3.02 -1.68 -9.34
C LEU A 65 -2.71 -2.46 -10.61
N ASN A 66 -1.45 -2.82 -10.84
CA ASN A 66 -1.10 -3.69 -11.95
C ASN A 66 0.05 -4.62 -11.57
N GLU A 67 0.04 -5.79 -12.17
CA GLU A 67 1.03 -6.82 -11.99
C GLU A 67 1.41 -7.42 -13.34
N LEU A 68 2.70 -7.47 -13.61
CA LEU A 68 3.31 -8.23 -14.69
C LEU A 68 4.01 -9.43 -14.08
N TYR A 69 3.70 -10.63 -14.51
CA TYR A 69 4.25 -11.83 -13.88
C TYR A 69 4.44 -12.98 -14.87
N ASN A 70 5.28 -13.92 -14.47
CA ASN A 70 5.40 -15.23 -15.03
C ASN A 70 5.59 -16.26 -13.91
N ASP A 71 5.98 -17.49 -14.23
CA ASP A 71 6.13 -18.55 -13.23
C ASP A 71 7.20 -18.26 -12.19
N GLU A 72 8.22 -17.45 -12.51
CA GLU A 72 9.39 -17.21 -11.66
C GLU A 72 9.46 -15.81 -11.08
N LEU A 73 8.94 -14.80 -11.80
CA LEU A 73 9.14 -13.37 -11.52
C LEU A 73 7.83 -12.62 -11.55
N GLY A 74 7.73 -11.55 -10.76
CA GLY A 74 6.66 -10.59 -10.87
C GLY A 74 7.09 -9.16 -10.57
N LEU A 75 6.34 -8.23 -11.13
CA LEU A 75 6.46 -6.79 -10.88
C LEU A 75 5.08 -6.22 -10.62
N ILE A 76 4.84 -5.82 -9.39
CA ILE A 76 3.65 -5.07 -9.00
C ILE A 76 4.00 -3.58 -9.03
N THR A 77 3.12 -2.77 -9.59
CA THR A 77 3.22 -1.31 -9.57
C THR A 77 1.86 -0.72 -9.27
N ASN A 78 1.77 0.09 -8.21
CA ASN A 78 0.55 0.73 -7.78
C ASN A 78 0.70 2.25 -7.88
N PHE A 79 -0.21 2.88 -8.63
CA PHE A 79 -0.35 4.32 -8.73
C PHE A 79 -1.46 4.74 -7.76
N ILE A 80 -1.12 5.55 -6.76
CA ILE A 80 -1.97 5.87 -5.63
C ILE A 80 -2.27 7.37 -5.66
N PHE A 81 -3.54 7.72 -5.52
CA PHE A 81 -4.02 9.09 -5.48
C PHE A 81 -4.90 9.26 -4.26
N GLU A 82 -4.51 10.16 -3.37
CA GLU A 82 -5.23 10.45 -2.13
C GLU A 82 -5.73 11.88 -2.12
N LYS A 83 -6.89 12.09 -1.52
CA LYS A 83 -7.50 13.41 -1.38
C LYS A 83 -8.32 13.51 -0.12
N GLN A 84 -8.00 14.51 0.70
CA GLN A 84 -8.87 14.89 1.80
C GLN A 84 -10.16 15.55 1.29
N VAL A 85 -11.29 15.19 1.90
CA VAL A 85 -12.62 15.68 1.55
C VAL A 85 -13.37 16.16 2.79
N GLY A 86 -14.50 16.85 2.57
CA GLY A 86 -15.32 17.42 3.66
C GLY A 86 -14.91 18.82 4.06
N SER A 87 -15.49 19.33 5.12
CA SER A 87 -15.35 20.74 5.55
C SER A 87 -13.97 21.09 6.11
N ARG A 88 -13.15 20.09 6.42
CA ARG A 88 -11.80 20.23 6.99
C ARG A 88 -10.71 19.87 5.99
N ALA A 89 -11.08 19.57 4.76
CA ALA A 89 -10.16 19.13 3.73
C ALA A 89 -9.17 20.20 3.29
N GLY A 90 -7.92 19.84 3.13
CA GLY A 90 -6.88 20.68 2.53
C GLY A 90 -7.03 20.92 1.02
N GLY A 91 -7.89 20.14 0.35
CA GLY A 91 -8.31 20.33 -1.06
C GLY A 91 -7.36 19.85 -2.14
N SER A 92 -6.11 19.50 -1.84
CA SER A 92 -5.16 18.95 -2.81
C SER A 92 -5.29 17.44 -2.94
N THR A 93 -4.88 16.92 -4.10
CA THR A 93 -4.71 15.50 -4.34
C THR A 93 -3.22 15.19 -4.35
N THR A 94 -2.77 14.20 -3.59
CA THR A 94 -1.40 13.69 -3.59
C THR A 94 -1.25 12.53 -4.57
N PHE A 95 -0.01 12.22 -4.89
CA PHE A 95 0.34 11.10 -5.75
C PHE A 95 1.49 10.31 -5.15
N ASP A 96 1.26 9.00 -4.99
CA ASP A 96 2.23 8.05 -4.50
C ASP A 96 2.40 6.90 -5.48
N LEU A 97 3.57 6.29 -5.42
CA LEU A 97 3.93 5.13 -6.23
C LEU A 97 4.52 4.04 -5.35
N SER A 98 3.97 2.84 -5.42
CA SER A 98 4.63 1.67 -4.85
C SER A 98 5.04 0.69 -5.94
N ASN A 99 6.19 0.06 -5.75
CA ASN A 99 6.73 -0.95 -6.65
C ASN A 99 7.20 -2.15 -5.84
N TYR A 100 6.92 -3.34 -6.35
CA TYR A 100 7.41 -4.58 -5.77
C TYR A 100 7.83 -5.53 -6.90
N PHE A 101 9.12 -5.71 -7.04
CA PHE A 101 9.68 -6.73 -7.93
C PHE A 101 10.05 -7.96 -7.10
N TYR A 102 9.51 -9.12 -7.42
CA TYR A 102 9.75 -10.34 -6.66
C TYR A 102 10.23 -11.50 -7.55
N ILE A 103 10.98 -12.40 -6.91
CA ILE A 103 11.44 -13.67 -7.44
C ILE A 103 10.84 -14.75 -6.56
N LYS A 104 10.01 -15.60 -7.17
CA LYS A 104 9.34 -16.69 -6.45
C LYS A 104 10.33 -17.78 -6.06
N GLU A 105 10.11 -18.36 -4.90
CA GLU A 105 10.77 -19.58 -4.45
C GLU A 105 12.31 -19.54 -4.52
N LEU A 106 12.89 -18.34 -4.37
CA LEU A 106 14.34 -18.13 -4.51
C LEU A 106 15.14 -18.91 -3.46
N PHE A 107 14.62 -19.04 -2.23
CA PHE A 107 15.29 -19.74 -1.15
C PHE A 107 14.50 -20.99 -0.74
N PHE A 108 15.10 -22.16 -0.94
CA PHE A 108 14.56 -23.46 -0.50
C PHE A 108 13.19 -23.81 -1.09
N GLU A 109 12.82 -23.22 -2.23
CA GLU A 109 11.49 -23.41 -2.87
C GLU A 109 10.33 -23.03 -1.91
N LEU A 110 10.57 -22.09 -0.99
CA LEU A 110 9.61 -21.69 0.05
C LEU A 110 9.55 -20.20 0.28
N ILE A 111 10.61 -19.47 -0.01
CA ILE A 111 10.72 -18.04 0.34
C ILE A 111 10.90 -17.23 -0.93
N ASP A 112 10.01 -16.27 -1.12
CA ASP A 112 10.08 -15.27 -2.16
C ASP A 112 10.99 -14.13 -1.69
N PHE A 113 11.78 -13.61 -2.62
CA PHE A 113 12.60 -12.43 -2.40
C PHE A 113 12.09 -11.28 -3.27
N GLY A 114 11.91 -10.13 -2.66
CA GLY A 114 11.46 -8.94 -3.37
C GLY A 114 12.30 -7.71 -3.13
N LEU A 115 12.34 -6.84 -4.15
CA LEU A 115 12.77 -5.45 -4.05
C LEU A 115 11.52 -4.59 -3.97
N ILE A 116 11.41 -3.79 -2.92
CA ILE A 116 10.24 -2.97 -2.65
C ILE A 116 10.61 -1.49 -2.63
N GLY A 117 9.72 -0.64 -3.10
CA GLY A 117 9.90 0.80 -3.11
C GLY A 117 8.62 1.57 -2.94
N PHE A 118 8.69 2.64 -2.18
CA PHE A 118 7.61 3.60 -1.97
C PHE A 118 8.11 5.01 -2.29
N SER A 119 7.26 5.80 -2.94
CA SER A 119 7.57 7.18 -3.32
C SER A 119 6.34 8.06 -3.15
N ASP A 120 6.42 9.07 -2.27
CA ASP A 120 5.45 10.16 -2.15
C ASP A 120 5.99 11.40 -2.87
N PHE A 121 5.32 11.81 -3.93
CA PHE A 121 5.67 12.98 -4.75
C PHE A 121 5.01 14.26 -4.24
N GLY A 122 4.06 14.16 -3.32
CA GLY A 122 3.23 15.23 -2.82
C GLY A 122 2.07 15.58 -3.76
N GLU A 123 1.68 16.84 -3.77
CA GLU A 123 0.51 17.31 -4.54
C GLU A 123 0.72 17.19 -6.04
N ILE A 124 -0.26 16.62 -6.77
CA ILE A 124 -0.22 16.49 -8.24
C ILE A 124 -0.05 17.84 -8.93
N SER A 125 -0.68 18.89 -8.38
CA SER A 125 -0.65 20.23 -8.94
C SER A 125 0.72 20.89 -8.86
N LYS A 126 1.55 20.43 -7.91
CA LYS A 126 2.90 20.95 -7.66
C LYS A 126 3.71 19.91 -6.89
N PHE A 127 4.33 19.00 -7.62
CA PHE A 127 5.25 18.05 -7.01
C PHE A 127 6.33 18.77 -6.19
N ARG A 128 6.64 18.19 -5.03
CA ARG A 128 7.76 18.65 -4.21
C ARG A 128 9.08 18.50 -4.96
N VAL A 129 10.08 19.29 -4.61
CA VAL A 129 11.44 19.04 -5.13
C VAL A 129 11.98 17.73 -4.56
N PHE A 130 12.86 17.04 -5.28
CA PHE A 130 13.29 15.68 -4.94
C PHE A 130 13.71 15.48 -3.48
N GLY A 131 14.42 16.42 -2.87
CA GLY A 131 14.83 16.32 -1.46
C GLY A 131 13.69 16.44 -0.45
N GLU A 132 12.54 16.96 -0.86
CA GLU A 132 11.32 17.11 -0.05
C GLU A 132 10.30 15.99 -0.31
N GLN A 133 10.53 15.15 -1.31
CA GLN A 133 9.74 13.95 -1.58
C GLN A 133 10.20 12.82 -0.65
N GLU A 134 9.31 11.91 -0.32
CA GLU A 134 9.68 10.73 0.45
C GLU A 134 9.91 9.55 -0.50
N HIS A 135 11.13 9.02 -0.50
CA HIS A 135 11.49 7.84 -1.29
C HIS A 135 12.18 6.83 -0.40
N GLN A 136 11.60 5.65 -0.30
CA GLN A 136 12.14 4.53 0.47
C GLN A 136 12.24 3.30 -0.43
N TYR A 137 13.39 2.64 -0.42
CA TYR A 137 13.63 1.42 -1.18
C TYR A 137 14.34 0.38 -0.32
N GLY A 138 14.05 -0.86 -0.59
CA GLY A 138 14.65 -1.95 0.15
C GLY A 138 14.31 -3.32 -0.38
N PHE A 139 14.31 -4.27 0.50
CA PHE A 139 14.02 -5.67 0.19
C PHE A 139 13.01 -6.26 1.16
N GLN A 140 12.35 -7.31 0.70
CA GLN A 140 11.36 -8.06 1.47
C GLN A 140 11.54 -9.56 1.23
N LEU A 141 11.29 -10.33 2.25
CA LEU A 141 11.16 -11.78 2.22
C LEU A 141 9.72 -12.13 2.54
N GLU A 142 9.13 -12.99 1.76
CA GLU A 142 7.77 -13.48 1.94
C GLU A 142 7.75 -15.00 1.91
N SER A 143 6.80 -15.58 2.62
CA SER A 143 6.50 -17.00 2.53
C SER A 143 5.10 -17.27 3.04
N GLY A 144 4.52 -18.37 2.55
CA GLY A 144 3.25 -18.88 3.03
C GLY A 144 3.36 -20.36 3.39
N PHE A 145 2.50 -20.80 4.29
CA PHE A 145 2.32 -22.20 4.62
C PHE A 145 0.87 -22.49 5.03
N GLU A 146 0.40 -23.65 4.70
CA GLU A 146 -0.92 -24.13 5.12
C GLU A 146 -0.79 -24.97 6.41
N LEU A 147 -1.63 -24.69 7.39
CA LEU A 147 -1.74 -25.47 8.63
C LEU A 147 -3.21 -25.61 9.03
N TYR A 148 -3.70 -26.85 9.11
CA TYR A 148 -5.09 -27.18 9.45
C TYR A 148 -6.14 -26.51 8.53
N ASP A 149 -5.91 -26.56 7.21
CA ASP A 149 -6.75 -25.91 6.19
C ASP A 149 -6.85 -24.39 6.34
N ILE A 150 -5.86 -23.77 7.00
CA ILE A 150 -5.72 -22.33 7.13
C ILE A 150 -4.41 -21.90 6.48
N ASP A 151 -4.49 -20.96 5.55
CA ASP A 151 -3.33 -20.37 4.90
C ASP A 151 -2.73 -19.29 5.82
N TYR A 152 -1.44 -19.38 6.06
CA TYR A 152 -0.66 -18.40 6.78
C TYR A 152 0.35 -17.78 5.84
N GLU A 153 0.37 -16.47 5.80
CA GLU A 153 1.35 -15.69 5.05
C GLU A 153 2.11 -14.79 5.99
N TRP A 154 3.39 -14.60 5.71
CA TRP A 154 4.21 -13.64 6.43
C TRP A 154 5.15 -12.92 5.48
N ALA A 155 5.42 -11.67 5.79
CA ALA A 155 6.41 -10.87 5.11
C ALA A 155 7.27 -10.14 6.15
N ILE A 156 8.54 -9.97 5.83
CA ILE A 156 9.46 -9.12 6.58
C ILE A 156 10.34 -8.35 5.61
N GLY A 157 10.44 -7.05 5.80
CA GLY A 157 11.21 -6.19 4.92
C GLY A 157 12.01 -5.13 5.65
N TYR A 158 12.94 -4.55 4.91
CA TYR A 158 13.74 -3.41 5.34
C TYR A 158 13.79 -2.38 4.21
N LEU A 159 13.52 -1.14 4.57
CA LEU A 159 13.57 0.01 3.67
C LEU A 159 14.59 1.02 4.16
N HIS A 160 15.22 1.69 3.21
CA HIS A 160 16.15 2.79 3.42
C HIS A 160 15.65 4.03 2.70
N GLY A 161 15.64 5.17 3.40
CA GLY A 161 15.27 6.46 2.84
C GLY A 161 16.36 7.01 1.92
N LEU A 162 15.95 7.53 0.76
CA LEU A 162 16.86 8.13 -0.23
C LEU A 162 16.91 9.66 -0.17
N THR A 163 16.01 10.27 0.60
CA THR A 163 15.86 11.73 0.68
C THR A 163 15.84 12.17 2.13
N ASP A 164 16.07 13.47 2.36
CA ASP A 164 16.05 14.04 3.72
C ASP A 164 14.65 13.98 4.36
N ALA A 165 13.59 13.94 3.55
CA ALA A 165 12.21 13.80 4.03
C ALA A 165 11.86 12.37 4.43
N SER A 166 12.56 11.38 3.90
CA SER A 166 12.29 9.96 4.15
C SER A 166 12.80 9.51 5.52
N ALA A 167 12.10 8.58 6.16
CA ALA A 167 12.65 7.87 7.30
C ALA A 167 13.93 7.12 6.89
N ASN A 168 15.00 7.27 7.65
CA ASN A 168 16.30 6.67 7.32
C ASN A 168 16.23 5.14 7.23
N HIS A 169 15.46 4.52 8.09
CA HIS A 169 15.31 3.06 8.18
C HIS A 169 13.89 2.72 8.61
N THR A 170 13.27 1.76 7.91
CA THR A 170 11.94 1.24 8.25
C THR A 170 11.98 -0.29 8.18
N ILE A 171 11.41 -0.94 9.16
CA ILE A 171 11.16 -2.39 9.17
C ILE A 171 9.67 -2.58 8.94
N ILE A 172 9.33 -3.41 8.00
CA ILE A 172 7.94 -3.73 7.60
C ILE A 172 7.67 -5.21 7.73
#